data_0001af25a2d125f239cdf2b3580f08a3
#
_entry.id   0001af25a2d125f239cdf2b3580f08a3
#
_cell.length_a   1.000
_cell.length_b   1.000
_cell.length_c   1.000
_cell.angle_alpha   90.00
_cell.angle_beta   90.00
_cell.angle_gamma   90.00
#
_symmetry.space_group_name_H-M   'P 1'
#
loop_
_entity.id
_entity.type
_entity.pdbx_description
1 polymer ?
#
loop_
_entity_poly.entity_id
_entity_poly.type
_entity_poly.pdbx_seq_one_letter_code
_entity_poly.pdbx_strand_id
1 'polypeptide(L)'
;AASDVYKRQDMGRLQPQARELEEAVLGALMLEKDAYSIVSEILKPESFYEKAHEKIYAAIVDLAISQRPVDMLTVTEQLKKRGELEEVGGPFYISQLTSKVASSAHIEYHARIIAQKYLARELISFTAMIQGKAFDESIDVEDLMQEAEGKLFEISQRNVKKDVTQINPVIKEAMV
;
A
#
# COMPACT_ATOMS: atom_id res chain seq x y z
N ALA A 1 7.85 24.09 -17.99
CA ALA A 1 8.92 24.72 -17.17
C ALA A 1 8.60 24.73 -15.68
N ALA A 2 7.38 25.11 -15.24
CA ALA A 2 7.02 25.08 -13.82
C ALA A 2 7.01 23.66 -13.24
N SER A 3 6.51 22.67 -14.00
CA SER A 3 6.51 21.27 -13.59
C SER A 3 7.92 20.70 -13.40
N ASP A 4 8.90 21.21 -14.13
CA ASP A 4 10.30 20.75 -14.04
C ASP A 4 11.01 21.29 -12.81
N VAL A 5 10.66 22.50 -12.37
CA VAL A 5 11.22 23.11 -11.14
C VAL A 5 10.73 22.33 -9.92
N TYR A 6 9.46 21.96 -9.87
CA TYR A 6 8.89 21.18 -8.76
C TYR A 6 9.42 19.75 -8.76
N LYS A 7 9.54 19.11 -9.91
CA LYS A 7 10.18 17.80 -10.04
C LYS A 7 11.62 17.84 -9.54
N ARG A 8 12.36 18.94 -9.78
CA ARG A 8 13.73 19.10 -9.28
C ARG A 8 13.79 19.29 -7.76
N GLN A 9 12.80 19.97 -7.16
CA GLN A 9 12.73 20.12 -5.71
C GLN A 9 12.42 18.80 -5.02
N ASP A 10 11.60 17.92 -5.65
CA ASP A 10 11.27 16.62 -5.13
C ASP A 10 12.34 15.55 -5.38
N MET A 11 13.19 15.73 -6.40
CA MET A 11 14.25 14.77 -6.76
C MET A 11 15.29 14.53 -5.67
N GLY A 12 15.41 15.43 -4.66
CA GLY A 12 16.28 15.26 -3.51
C GLY A 12 15.61 14.66 -2.29
N ARG A 13 14.29 14.43 -2.31
CA ARG A 13 13.52 13.91 -1.18
C ARG A 13 13.09 12.48 -1.45
N LEU A 14 13.45 11.60 -0.52
CA LEU A 14 12.95 10.23 -0.54
C LEU A 14 11.44 10.24 -0.29
N GLN A 15 10.68 9.52 -1.12
CA GLN A 15 9.24 9.35 -0.90
C GLN A 15 9.00 8.64 0.43
N PRO A 16 7.94 9.01 1.18
CA PRO A 16 7.59 8.28 2.40
C PRO A 16 7.41 6.80 2.12
N GLN A 17 8.17 5.96 2.83
CA GLN A 17 8.19 4.52 2.61
C GLN A 17 8.75 3.81 3.84
N ALA A 18 8.47 2.52 3.94
CA ALA A 18 8.96 1.68 5.02
C ALA A 18 9.33 0.29 4.45
N ARG A 19 10.37 0.23 3.65
CA ARG A 19 10.79 -0.97 2.93
C ARG A 19 10.94 -2.19 3.84
N GLU A 20 11.59 -2.02 4.98
CA GLU A 20 11.81 -3.12 5.93
C GLU A 20 10.50 -3.67 6.49
N LEU A 21 9.52 -2.79 6.72
CA LEU A 21 8.19 -3.21 7.17
C LEU A 21 7.40 -3.90 6.05
N GLU A 22 7.56 -3.46 4.81
CA GLU A 22 6.99 -4.15 3.66
C GLU A 22 7.53 -5.58 3.56
N GLU A 23 8.84 -5.74 3.69
CA GLU A 23 9.49 -7.05 3.69
C GLU A 23 8.97 -7.94 4.83
N ALA A 24 8.86 -7.38 6.04
CA ALA A 24 8.38 -8.09 7.22
C ALA A 24 6.92 -8.55 7.07
N VAL A 25 6.05 -7.68 6.55
CA VAL A 25 4.64 -8.01 6.32
C VAL A 25 4.50 -9.12 5.27
N LEU A 26 5.21 -9.02 4.16
CA LEU A 26 5.16 -10.03 3.11
C LEU A 26 5.68 -11.39 3.60
N GLY A 27 6.76 -11.38 4.35
CA GLY A 27 7.31 -12.60 4.95
C GLY A 27 6.33 -13.24 5.92
N ALA A 28 5.69 -12.44 6.78
CA ALA A 28 4.70 -12.92 7.73
C ALA A 28 3.46 -13.50 7.05
N LEU A 29 3.01 -12.90 5.94
CA LEU A 29 1.89 -13.41 5.16
C LEU A 29 2.14 -14.82 4.61
N MET A 30 3.39 -15.14 4.28
CA MET A 30 3.77 -16.45 3.77
C MET A 30 4.01 -17.49 4.87
N LEU A 31 4.19 -17.07 6.12
CA LEU A 31 4.47 -17.95 7.24
C LEU A 31 3.24 -18.18 8.13
N GLU A 32 2.40 -17.17 8.29
CA GLU A 32 1.28 -17.20 9.24
C GLU A 32 -0.06 -17.28 8.51
N LYS A 33 -0.82 -18.33 8.78
CA LYS A 33 -2.08 -18.63 8.11
C LYS A 33 -3.12 -17.51 8.25
N ASP A 34 -3.18 -16.88 9.41
CA ASP A 34 -4.22 -15.88 9.73
C ASP A 34 -3.77 -14.44 9.42
N ALA A 35 -2.54 -14.25 8.97
CA ALA A 35 -1.99 -12.92 8.72
C ALA A 35 -2.74 -12.18 7.60
N TYR A 36 -3.14 -12.87 6.54
CA TYR A 36 -3.81 -12.25 5.41
C TYR A 36 -5.13 -11.58 5.81
N SER A 37 -5.93 -12.20 6.67
CA SER A 37 -7.20 -11.62 7.10
C SER A 37 -7.04 -10.26 7.79
N ILE A 38 -5.94 -10.07 8.51
CA ILE A 38 -5.61 -8.82 9.17
C ILE A 38 -5.09 -7.78 8.15
N VAL A 39 -4.12 -8.19 7.35
CA VAL A 39 -3.43 -7.28 6.41
C VAL A 39 -4.36 -6.83 5.29
N SER A 40 -5.24 -7.68 4.78
CA SER A 40 -6.16 -7.37 3.69
C SER A 40 -7.16 -6.25 4.03
N GLU A 41 -7.46 -6.05 5.31
CA GLU A 41 -8.30 -4.95 5.77
C GLU A 41 -7.57 -3.60 5.72
N ILE A 42 -6.24 -3.61 5.70
CA ILE A 42 -5.40 -2.42 5.84
C ILE A 42 -4.70 -2.06 4.51
N LEU A 43 -4.20 -3.07 3.79
CA LEU A 43 -3.34 -2.86 2.61
C LEU A 43 -3.96 -3.40 1.34
N LYS A 44 -3.70 -2.68 0.25
CA LYS A 44 -3.93 -3.08 -1.15
C LYS A 44 -2.57 -3.23 -1.83
N PRO A 45 -2.51 -3.86 -3.02
CA PRO A 45 -1.22 -3.94 -3.73
C PRO A 45 -0.55 -2.59 -3.93
N GLU A 46 -1.31 -1.55 -4.30
CA GLU A 46 -0.79 -0.20 -4.51
C GLU A 46 -0.28 0.48 -3.23
N SER A 47 -0.58 -0.06 -2.05
CA SER A 47 -0.08 0.46 -0.78
C SER A 47 1.44 0.28 -0.64
N PHE A 48 2.02 -0.66 -1.37
CA PHE A 48 3.45 -0.95 -1.31
C PHE A 48 4.24 0.02 -2.20
N TYR A 49 5.32 0.55 -1.67
CA TYR A 49 6.20 1.46 -2.40
C TYR A 49 7.08 0.73 -3.42
N GLU A 50 7.68 -0.40 -3.00
CA GLU A 50 8.53 -1.20 -3.87
C GLU A 50 7.66 -1.95 -4.89
N LYS A 51 7.98 -1.79 -6.17
CA LYS A 51 7.21 -2.46 -7.25
C LYS A 51 7.23 -3.99 -7.13
N ALA A 52 8.36 -4.54 -6.70
CA ALA A 52 8.47 -5.96 -6.43
C ALA A 52 7.47 -6.39 -5.35
N HIS A 53 7.36 -5.62 -4.26
CA HIS A 53 6.44 -5.91 -3.16
C HIS A 53 4.98 -5.80 -3.57
N GLU A 54 4.64 -4.79 -4.37
CA GLU A 54 3.30 -4.64 -4.94
C GLU A 54 2.89 -5.89 -5.72
N LYS A 55 3.78 -6.42 -6.56
CA LYS A 55 3.54 -7.62 -7.36
C LYS A 55 3.44 -8.89 -6.51
N ILE A 56 4.31 -9.02 -5.53
CA ILE A 56 4.26 -10.15 -4.59
C ILE A 56 2.94 -10.13 -3.82
N TYR A 57 2.52 -8.98 -3.31
CA TYR A 57 1.26 -8.87 -2.59
C TYR A 57 0.06 -9.13 -3.51
N ALA A 58 0.09 -8.67 -4.76
CA ALA A 58 -0.96 -8.98 -5.74
C ALA A 58 -1.09 -10.50 -5.98
N ALA A 59 0.02 -11.21 -6.04
CA ALA A 59 0.02 -12.67 -6.15
C ALA A 59 -0.59 -13.33 -4.89
N ILE A 60 -0.29 -12.80 -3.71
CA ILE A 60 -0.88 -13.26 -2.44
C ILE A 60 -2.40 -13.04 -2.44
N VAL A 61 -2.86 -11.89 -2.91
CA VAL A 61 -4.29 -11.57 -3.03
C VAL A 61 -4.99 -12.57 -3.96
N ASP A 62 -4.39 -12.87 -5.12
CA ASP A 62 -4.92 -13.87 -6.07
C ASP A 62 -5.12 -15.23 -5.40
N LEU A 63 -4.12 -15.68 -4.65
CA LEU A 63 -4.18 -16.95 -3.93
C LEU A 63 -5.29 -16.97 -2.88
N ALA A 64 -5.36 -15.89 -2.09
CA ALA A 64 -6.33 -15.78 -1.01
C ALA A 64 -7.78 -15.74 -1.55
N ILE A 65 -8.03 -14.98 -2.61
CA ILE A 65 -9.34 -14.90 -3.26
C ILE A 65 -9.75 -16.27 -3.81
N SER A 66 -8.80 -17.04 -4.35
CA SER A 66 -9.02 -18.38 -4.88
C SER A 66 -9.06 -19.46 -3.78
N GLN A 67 -9.00 -19.06 -2.52
CA GLN A 67 -8.99 -19.97 -1.35
C GLN A 67 -7.84 -20.98 -1.40
N ARG A 68 -6.70 -20.58 -1.95
CA ARG A 68 -5.50 -21.40 -1.97
C ARG A 68 -4.58 -21.01 -0.80
N PRO A 69 -3.77 -21.96 -0.32
CA PRO A 69 -2.76 -21.64 0.71
C PRO A 69 -1.81 -20.56 0.24
N VAL A 70 -1.42 -19.68 1.17
CA VAL A 70 -0.42 -18.64 0.93
C VAL A 70 0.86 -19.05 1.65
N ASP A 71 1.86 -19.47 0.91
CA ASP A 71 3.20 -19.82 1.42
C ASP A 71 4.25 -19.49 0.36
N MET A 72 5.51 -19.72 0.70
CA MET A 72 6.64 -19.43 -0.20
C MET A 72 6.51 -20.16 -1.54
N LEU A 73 6.05 -21.40 -1.54
CA LEU A 73 5.94 -22.21 -2.76
C LEU A 73 4.79 -21.75 -3.64
N THR A 74 3.62 -21.53 -3.06
CA THR A 74 2.43 -21.09 -3.82
C THR A 74 2.60 -19.69 -4.38
N VAL A 75 3.22 -18.79 -3.62
CA VAL A 75 3.52 -17.42 -4.09
C VAL A 75 4.51 -17.45 -5.24
N THR A 76 5.56 -18.26 -5.15
CA THR A 76 6.53 -18.44 -6.24
C THR A 76 5.84 -18.94 -7.51
N GLU A 77 5.00 -19.95 -7.40
CA GLU A 77 4.26 -20.50 -8.54
C GLU A 77 3.28 -19.49 -9.14
N GLN A 78 2.59 -18.73 -8.29
CA GLN A 78 1.67 -17.69 -8.77
C GLN A 78 2.38 -16.57 -9.51
N LEU A 79 3.53 -16.13 -9.02
CA LEU A 79 4.37 -15.14 -9.69
C LEU A 79 4.91 -15.65 -11.02
N LYS A 80 5.30 -16.92 -11.07
CA LYS A 80 5.73 -17.57 -12.31
C LYS A 80 4.60 -17.60 -13.33
N LYS A 81 3.40 -17.97 -12.91
CA LYS A 81 2.20 -17.97 -13.76
C LYS A 81 1.86 -16.58 -14.28
N ARG A 82 2.09 -15.53 -13.49
CA ARG A 82 1.89 -14.14 -13.90
C ARG A 82 3.03 -13.61 -14.77
N GLY A 83 4.12 -14.36 -14.93
CA GLY A 83 5.30 -13.92 -15.68
C GLY A 83 6.11 -12.84 -14.97
N GLU A 84 6.00 -12.74 -13.63
CA GLU A 84 6.60 -11.67 -12.84
C GLU A 84 7.68 -12.16 -11.87
N LEU A 85 7.95 -13.48 -11.81
CA LEU A 85 8.85 -14.05 -10.81
C LEU A 85 10.27 -13.48 -10.87
N GLU A 86 10.87 -13.43 -12.06
CA GLU A 86 12.24 -12.91 -12.22
C GLU A 86 12.31 -11.40 -11.94
N GLU A 87 11.27 -10.68 -12.32
CA GLU A 87 11.17 -9.23 -12.11
C GLU A 87 11.16 -8.86 -10.62
N VAL A 88 10.52 -9.66 -9.78
CA VAL A 88 10.48 -9.38 -8.33
C VAL A 88 11.73 -9.83 -7.58
N GLY A 89 12.66 -10.51 -8.24
CA GLY A 89 13.91 -10.98 -7.64
C GLY A 89 14.05 -12.49 -7.57
N GLY A 90 13.14 -13.24 -8.19
CA GLY A 90 13.20 -14.70 -8.28
C GLY A 90 12.87 -15.42 -6.99
N PRO A 91 12.97 -16.76 -7.00
CA PRO A 91 12.66 -17.59 -5.81
C PRO A 91 13.54 -17.27 -4.61
N PHE A 92 14.77 -16.84 -4.85
CA PHE A 92 15.70 -16.47 -3.78
C PHE A 92 15.17 -15.29 -2.96
N TYR A 93 14.64 -14.27 -3.62
CA TYR A 93 14.08 -13.11 -2.92
C TYR A 93 12.86 -13.49 -2.08
N ILE A 94 11.98 -14.33 -2.61
CA ILE A 94 10.82 -14.84 -1.86
C ILE A 94 11.29 -15.58 -0.60
N SER A 95 12.31 -16.42 -0.73
CA SER A 95 12.93 -17.12 0.41
C SER A 95 13.50 -16.15 1.44
N GLN A 96 14.17 -15.09 0.99
CA GLN A 96 14.72 -14.07 1.87
C GLN A 96 13.64 -13.37 2.70
N LEU A 97 12.49 -13.06 2.10
CA LEU A 97 11.38 -12.42 2.81
C LEU A 97 10.90 -13.26 3.99
N THR A 98 10.80 -14.57 3.82
CA THR A 98 10.39 -15.48 4.90
C THR A 98 11.44 -15.62 5.98
N SER A 99 12.72 -15.57 5.62
CA SER A 99 13.84 -15.73 6.57
C SER A 99 14.06 -14.50 7.46
N LYS A 100 13.62 -13.33 7.03
CA LYS A 100 13.78 -12.07 7.78
C LYS A 100 12.73 -11.86 8.86
N VAL A 101 11.66 -12.64 8.88
CA VAL A 101 10.58 -12.48 9.84
C VAL A 101 11.00 -13.02 11.20
N ALA A 102 11.22 -12.14 12.16
CA ALA A 102 11.52 -12.52 13.54
C ALA A 102 10.25 -12.84 14.34
N SER A 103 9.14 -12.14 14.05
CA SER A 103 7.86 -12.34 14.72
C SER A 103 6.74 -11.68 13.92
N SER A 104 5.60 -12.33 13.84
CA SER A 104 4.38 -11.79 13.26
C SER A 104 3.51 -11.05 14.28
N ALA A 105 3.97 -10.94 15.54
CA ALA A 105 3.20 -10.39 16.66
C ALA A 105 2.69 -8.96 16.42
N HIS A 106 3.36 -8.19 15.57
CA HIS A 106 3.02 -6.78 15.32
C HIS A 106 2.65 -6.52 13.86
N ILE A 107 2.16 -7.53 13.15
CA ILE A 107 1.84 -7.42 11.72
C ILE A 107 0.81 -6.32 11.43
N GLU A 108 -0.21 -6.20 12.27
CA GLU A 108 -1.22 -5.15 12.14
C GLU A 108 -0.59 -3.75 12.25
N TYR A 109 0.25 -3.55 13.26
CA TYR A 109 0.94 -2.29 13.47
C TYR A 109 1.85 -1.95 12.29
N HIS A 110 2.61 -2.93 11.79
CA HIS A 110 3.48 -2.75 10.62
C HIS A 110 2.68 -2.41 9.36
N ALA A 111 1.56 -3.09 9.15
CA ALA A 111 0.67 -2.82 8.01
C ALA A 111 0.10 -1.40 8.08
N ARG A 112 -0.26 -0.91 9.26
CA ARG A 112 -0.75 0.46 9.45
C ARG A 112 0.31 1.51 9.13
N ILE A 113 1.58 1.26 9.47
CA ILE A 113 2.68 2.16 9.11
C ILE A 113 2.82 2.23 7.59
N ILE A 114 2.76 1.09 6.90
CA ILE A 114 2.80 1.03 5.43
C ILE A 114 1.64 1.86 4.84
N ALA A 115 0.44 1.69 5.37
CA ALA A 115 -0.74 2.44 4.94
C ALA A 115 -0.57 3.94 5.13
N GLN A 116 0.03 4.37 6.24
CA GLN A 116 0.33 5.78 6.51
C GLN A 116 1.33 6.36 5.51
N LYS A 117 2.37 5.58 5.18
CA LYS A 117 3.35 5.99 4.17
C LYS A 117 2.70 6.13 2.79
N TYR A 118 1.82 5.20 2.43
CA TYR A 118 1.06 5.28 1.19
C TYR A 118 0.16 6.51 1.15
N LEU A 119 -0.57 6.79 2.22
CA LEU A 119 -1.42 7.98 2.33
C LEU A 119 -0.60 9.27 2.14
N ALA A 120 0.58 9.33 2.74
CA ALA A 120 1.47 10.48 2.56
C ALA A 120 1.89 10.64 1.09
N ARG A 121 2.22 9.53 0.40
CA ARG A 121 2.54 9.57 -1.03
C ARG A 121 1.36 10.02 -1.88
N GLU A 122 0.14 9.58 -1.56
CA GLU A 122 -1.07 10.05 -2.24
C GLU A 122 -1.26 11.56 -2.09
N LEU A 123 -1.04 12.09 -0.89
CA LEU A 123 -1.13 13.53 -0.64
C LEU A 123 -0.06 14.31 -1.41
N ILE A 124 1.16 13.81 -1.46
CA ILE A 124 2.24 14.44 -2.24
C ILE A 124 1.87 14.49 -3.72
N SER A 125 1.41 13.38 -4.28
CA SER A 125 1.00 13.30 -5.68
C SER A 125 -0.19 14.22 -5.97
N PHE A 126 -1.18 14.23 -5.11
CA PHE A 126 -2.37 15.06 -5.22
C PHE A 126 -2.01 16.55 -5.18
N THR A 127 -1.23 16.98 -4.19
CA THR A 127 -0.85 18.39 -4.05
C THR A 127 0.02 18.87 -5.21
N ALA A 128 0.92 18.02 -5.72
CA ALA A 128 1.73 18.33 -6.90
C ALA A 128 0.86 18.53 -8.14
N MET A 129 -0.16 17.68 -8.33
CA MET A 129 -1.12 17.81 -9.44
C MET A 129 -1.90 19.11 -9.35
N ILE A 130 -2.44 19.45 -8.17
CA ILE A 130 -3.20 20.67 -7.96
C ILE A 130 -2.31 21.90 -8.18
N GLN A 131 -1.10 21.85 -7.65
CA GLN A 131 -0.13 22.93 -7.85
C GLN A 131 0.16 23.16 -9.33
N GLY A 132 0.39 22.09 -10.10
CA GLY A 132 0.65 22.19 -11.54
C GLY A 132 -0.52 22.82 -12.30
N LYS A 133 -1.76 22.42 -11.95
CA LYS A 133 -2.97 22.99 -12.56
C LYS A 133 -3.20 24.44 -12.16
N ALA A 134 -2.83 24.83 -10.94
CA ALA A 134 -2.97 26.20 -10.48
C ALA A 134 -2.04 27.18 -11.23
N PHE A 135 -0.89 26.71 -11.72
CA PHE A 135 -0.01 27.51 -12.56
C PHE A 135 -0.52 27.66 -14.01
N ASP A 136 -1.43 26.81 -14.43
CA ASP A 136 -2.02 26.86 -15.77
C ASP A 136 -3.18 27.87 -15.80
N GLU A 137 -2.91 29.04 -16.37
CA GLU A 137 -3.87 30.14 -16.43
C GLU A 137 -5.10 29.84 -17.31
N SER A 138 -5.07 28.77 -18.11
CA SER A 138 -6.21 28.35 -18.91
C SER A 138 -7.28 27.58 -18.11
N ILE A 139 -6.94 27.13 -16.91
CA ILE A 139 -7.84 26.40 -16.02
C ILE A 139 -8.58 27.38 -15.11
N ASP A 140 -9.91 27.25 -15.03
CA ASP A 140 -10.72 28.04 -14.12
C ASP A 140 -10.40 27.67 -12.67
N VAL A 141 -10.11 28.67 -11.84
CA VAL A 141 -9.69 28.47 -10.45
C VAL A 141 -10.81 27.87 -9.59
N GLU A 142 -12.06 28.29 -9.85
CA GLU A 142 -13.22 27.78 -9.11
C GLU A 142 -13.45 26.28 -9.41
N ASP A 143 -13.31 25.88 -10.67
CA ASP A 143 -13.39 24.48 -11.08
C ASP A 143 -12.26 23.68 -10.44
N LEU A 144 -11.06 24.25 -10.37
CA LEU A 144 -9.89 23.60 -9.74
C LEU A 144 -10.12 23.42 -8.23
N MET A 145 -10.72 24.40 -7.56
CA MET A 145 -11.09 24.28 -6.14
C MET A 145 -12.05 23.12 -5.91
N GLN A 146 -13.08 23.00 -6.75
CA GLN A 146 -14.04 21.89 -6.65
C GLN A 146 -13.36 20.53 -6.88
N GLU A 147 -12.48 20.43 -7.87
CA GLU A 147 -11.71 19.22 -8.14
C GLU A 147 -10.85 18.85 -6.92
N ALA A 148 -10.15 19.82 -6.34
CA ALA A 148 -9.30 19.62 -5.17
C ALA A 148 -10.08 19.13 -3.96
N GLU A 149 -11.23 19.77 -3.68
CA GLU A 149 -12.12 19.39 -2.58
C GLU A 149 -12.65 17.97 -2.76
N GLY A 150 -13.10 17.63 -3.97
CA GLY A 150 -13.61 16.30 -4.29
C GLY A 150 -12.56 15.22 -4.11
N LYS A 151 -11.36 15.46 -4.59
CA LYS A 151 -10.25 14.51 -4.48
C LYS A 151 -9.79 14.31 -3.04
N LEU A 152 -9.66 15.41 -2.29
CA LEU A 152 -9.31 15.33 -0.87
C LEU A 152 -10.38 14.59 -0.07
N PHE A 153 -11.65 14.82 -0.39
CA PHE A 153 -12.77 14.10 0.23
C PHE A 153 -12.68 12.59 -0.03
N GLU A 154 -12.39 12.16 -1.27
CA GLU A 154 -12.21 10.75 -1.59
C GLU A 154 -11.09 10.10 -0.77
N ILE A 155 -9.94 10.76 -0.68
CA ILE A 155 -8.79 10.28 0.10
C ILE A 155 -9.17 10.15 1.58
N SER A 156 -9.85 11.17 2.12
CA SER A 156 -10.30 11.20 3.50
C SER A 156 -11.32 10.11 3.81
N GLN A 157 -12.30 9.89 2.92
CA GLN A 157 -13.35 8.89 3.11
C GLN A 157 -12.78 7.45 3.12
N ARG A 158 -11.83 7.13 2.29
CA ARG A 158 -11.18 5.82 2.29
C ARG A 158 -10.50 5.54 3.62
N ASN A 159 -9.90 6.55 4.24
CA ASN A 159 -9.23 6.44 5.52
C ASN A 159 -10.25 6.29 6.68
N VAL A 160 -11.31 7.09 6.69
CA VAL A 160 -12.38 7.05 7.71
C VAL A 160 -13.13 5.72 7.70
N LYS A 161 -13.43 5.15 6.53
CA LYS A 161 -14.10 3.84 6.43
C LYS A 161 -13.34 2.74 7.16
N LYS A 162 -12.01 2.74 7.09
CA LYS A 162 -11.17 1.77 7.80
C LYS A 162 -11.27 1.94 9.32
N ASP A 163 -11.25 3.18 9.79
CA ASP A 163 -11.36 3.47 11.22
C ASP A 163 -12.74 3.11 11.79
N VAL A 164 -13.82 3.43 11.06
CA VAL A 164 -15.18 3.09 11.48
C VAL A 164 -15.40 1.57 11.54
N THR A 165 -14.86 0.81 10.58
CA THR A 165 -14.94 -0.65 10.58
C THR A 165 -14.23 -1.25 11.79
N GLN A 166 -13.22 -0.61 12.33
CA GLN A 166 -12.50 -1.05 13.53
C GLN A 166 -13.19 -0.66 14.84
N ILE A 167 -13.89 0.46 14.86
CA ILE A 167 -14.60 0.94 16.04
C ILE A 167 -15.89 0.14 16.29
N ASN A 168 -16.57 -0.31 15.25
CA ASN A 168 -17.82 -1.06 15.35
C ASN A 168 -17.75 -2.33 16.23
N PRO A 169 -16.72 -3.19 16.13
CA PRO A 169 -16.60 -4.33 17.05
C PRO A 169 -16.43 -3.92 18.50
N VAL A 170 -15.68 -2.85 18.77
CA VAL A 170 -15.44 -2.31 20.12
C VAL A 170 -16.74 -1.76 20.72
N ILE A 171 -17.52 -1.03 19.92
CA ILE A 171 -18.82 -0.49 20.36
C ILE A 171 -19.80 -1.61 20.63
N LYS A 172 -19.84 -2.67 19.81
CA LYS A 172 -20.69 -3.84 20.04
C LYS A 172 -20.35 -4.55 21.34
N GLU A 173 -19.08 -4.71 21.66
CA GLU A 173 -18.64 -5.30 22.94
C GLU A 173 -18.99 -4.41 24.13
N ALA A 174 -18.92 -3.10 23.98
CA ALA A 174 -19.25 -2.16 25.04
C ALA A 174 -20.76 -2.04 25.30
N MET A 175 -21.61 -2.39 24.32
CA MET A 175 -23.07 -2.34 24.44
C MET A 175 -23.70 -3.64 24.98
N VAL A 176 -22.91 -4.66 25.21
CA VAL A 176 -23.31 -5.93 25.81
C VAL A 176 -22.90 -5.96 27.28
#